data_126b410141e1f80c67e6605a5fe0d5d0
#
_entry.id   126b410141e1f80c67e6605a5fe0d5d0
#
_cell.length_a   1.000
_cell.length_b   1.000
_cell.length_c   1.000
_cell.angle_alpha   90.00
_cell.angle_beta   90.00
_cell.angle_gamma   90.00
#
_symmetry.space_group_name_H-M   'P 1'
#
loop_
_entity.id
_entity.type
_entity.pdbx_description
1 polymer ?
#
loop_
_entity_poly.entity_id
_entity_poly.type
_entity_poly.pdbx_seq_one_letter_code
_entity_poly.pdbx_strand_id
1 'polypeptide(L)'
;MGGLGSYPRPRLMRGVAPENGLAPDQLVTMFLIDGPEHARVTVLLAHGAGAAMDSAAMTAVAKVLAEAGLRVARFEFDYMASRRTSTGRRPPPRADKLKPEYVAAVDALDAKGPLIIGGKSMGGRVASMVADQLHASRRIAGLLCLGYPFHPPDKPEQLRTAHLAELETPALIIQGTRDPFGTREEVSSYALSKSIEILWLEDGDHDLKPRKSISGFSAADHLKVLGEAVSSWIKRTTP
;
A
#
# COMPACT_ATOMS: atom_id res chain seq x y z
N MET A 1 -19.74 14.98 25.46
CA MET A 1 -19.60 15.59 24.12
C MET A 1 -18.11 15.72 23.83
N GLY A 2 -17.51 14.70 23.22
CA GLY A 2 -16.10 14.70 22.81
C GLY A 2 -15.99 15.45 21.50
N GLY A 3 -15.29 16.60 21.50
CA GLY A 3 -15.02 17.36 20.32
C GLY A 3 -14.30 16.51 19.27
N LEU A 4 -14.84 16.43 18.06
CA LEU A 4 -14.15 15.91 16.88
C LEU A 4 -12.95 16.83 16.64
N GLY A 5 -11.80 16.47 17.20
CA GLY A 5 -10.53 17.13 16.90
C GLY A 5 -10.35 17.12 15.39
N SER A 6 -10.17 18.29 14.78
CA SER A 6 -9.94 18.42 13.34
C SER A 6 -8.70 17.62 12.98
N TYR A 7 -8.88 16.53 12.22
CA TYR A 7 -7.77 15.78 11.66
C TYR A 7 -6.87 16.72 10.85
N PRO A 8 -5.57 16.79 11.12
CA PRO A 8 -4.68 17.68 10.41
C PRO A 8 -4.68 17.32 8.92
N ARG A 9 -4.73 18.32 8.05
CA ARG A 9 -4.70 18.10 6.60
C ARG A 9 -3.38 17.45 6.21
N PRO A 10 -3.39 16.50 5.25
CA PRO A 10 -2.16 15.90 4.75
C PRO A 10 -1.23 16.97 4.18
N ARG A 11 0.08 16.81 4.41
CA ARG A 11 1.11 17.75 3.95
C ARG A 11 1.76 17.21 2.67
N LEU A 12 1.95 18.08 1.68
CA LEU A 12 2.73 17.76 0.50
C LEU A 12 4.21 17.95 0.82
N MET A 13 5.01 16.92 0.59
CA MET A 13 6.45 16.92 0.84
C MET A 13 7.21 16.51 -0.44
N ARG A 14 8.28 17.22 -0.74
CA ARG A 14 9.24 16.79 -1.78
C ARG A 14 10.15 15.72 -1.20
N GLY A 15 10.41 14.68 -1.98
CA GLY A 15 11.44 13.70 -1.65
C GLY A 15 12.84 14.34 -1.69
N VAL A 16 13.75 13.74 -0.96
CA VAL A 16 15.17 14.12 -0.98
C VAL A 16 15.78 13.65 -2.30
N ALA A 17 16.51 14.53 -2.97
CA ALA A 17 17.25 14.15 -4.17
C ALA A 17 18.42 13.22 -3.78
N PRO A 18 18.73 12.17 -4.59
CA PRO A 18 19.90 11.35 -4.35
C PRO A 18 21.18 12.19 -4.44
N GLU A 19 22.15 11.91 -3.57
CA GLU A 19 23.42 12.67 -3.45
C GLU A 19 24.22 12.72 -4.75
N ASN A 20 23.97 11.83 -5.70
CA ASN A 20 24.71 11.73 -6.97
C ASN A 20 24.19 12.63 -8.11
N GLY A 21 23.33 13.60 -7.80
CA GLY A 21 22.75 14.52 -8.79
C GLY A 21 21.65 13.87 -9.64
N LEU A 22 20.50 14.52 -9.73
CA LEU A 22 19.42 14.11 -10.63
C LEU A 22 19.81 14.42 -12.08
N ALA A 23 19.59 13.47 -12.99
CA ALA A 23 19.51 13.80 -14.40
C ALA A 23 18.39 14.85 -14.61
N PRO A 24 18.53 15.81 -15.56
CA PRO A 24 17.61 16.94 -15.71
C PRO A 24 16.12 16.59 -15.88
N ASP A 25 15.80 15.33 -16.22
CA ASP A 25 14.46 14.82 -16.49
C ASP A 25 13.87 13.93 -15.36
N GLN A 26 14.53 13.77 -14.22
CA GLN A 26 13.97 12.99 -13.14
C GLN A 26 12.94 13.81 -12.36
N LEU A 27 11.68 13.40 -12.45
CA LEU A 27 10.58 13.95 -11.65
C LEU A 27 10.90 13.77 -10.16
N VAL A 28 10.90 14.86 -9.43
CA VAL A 28 11.03 14.82 -7.96
C VAL A 28 9.84 14.08 -7.39
N THR A 29 10.06 12.98 -6.69
CA THR A 29 8.99 12.24 -6.04
C THR A 29 8.31 13.13 -5.00
N MET A 30 7.00 13.30 -5.17
CA MET A 30 6.16 14.05 -4.23
C MET A 30 5.42 13.09 -3.33
N PHE A 31 5.40 13.38 -2.04
CA PHE A 31 4.69 12.60 -1.04
C PHE A 31 3.54 13.39 -0.43
N LEU A 32 2.43 12.71 -0.24
CA LEU A 32 1.32 13.20 0.58
C LEU A 32 1.44 12.53 1.95
N ILE A 33 1.74 13.33 2.98
CA ILE A 33 2.05 12.85 4.32
C ILE A 33 0.87 13.05 5.26
N ASP A 34 0.49 11.98 5.94
CA ASP A 34 -0.49 11.95 7.03
C ASP A 34 0.17 11.48 8.33
N GLY A 35 -0.39 11.88 9.47
CA GLY A 35 0.03 11.43 10.79
C GLY A 35 1.17 12.26 11.41
N PRO A 36 1.67 11.80 12.59
CA PRO A 36 2.69 12.50 13.33
C PRO A 36 4.03 12.56 12.59
N GLU A 37 4.69 13.70 12.64
CA GLU A 37 6.00 13.90 11.99
C GLU A 37 7.08 13.00 12.60
N HIS A 38 7.03 12.81 13.92
CA HIS A 38 7.98 12.01 14.69
C HIS A 38 7.43 10.62 15.05
N ALA A 39 6.53 10.06 14.22
CA ALA A 39 6.08 8.69 14.41
C ALA A 39 7.27 7.72 14.34
N ARG A 40 7.27 6.73 15.23
CA ARG A 40 8.32 5.70 15.28
C ARG A 40 8.43 4.93 13.95
N VAL A 41 7.28 4.67 13.30
CA VAL A 41 7.21 3.86 12.08
C VAL A 41 6.58 4.68 10.96
N THR A 42 7.18 4.59 9.78
CA THR A 42 6.64 5.16 8.54
C THR A 42 6.07 4.04 7.66
N VAL A 43 4.91 4.30 7.05
CA VAL A 43 4.28 3.43 6.04
C VAL A 43 4.26 4.16 4.71
N LEU A 44 4.93 3.60 3.69
CA LEU A 44 4.94 4.13 2.32
C LEU A 44 3.93 3.36 1.48
N LEU A 45 2.95 4.04 0.92
CA LEU A 45 1.88 3.43 0.13
C LEU A 45 1.86 3.96 -1.31
N ALA A 46 1.95 3.02 -2.27
CA ALA A 46 1.67 3.30 -3.68
C ALA A 46 0.18 3.10 -3.99
N HIS A 47 -0.33 3.86 -4.93
CA HIS A 47 -1.71 3.80 -5.40
C HIS A 47 -2.00 2.60 -6.31
N GLY A 48 -3.27 2.30 -6.55
CA GLY A 48 -3.73 1.31 -7.52
C GLY A 48 -3.64 1.82 -8.97
N ALA A 49 -3.89 0.93 -9.94
CA ALA A 49 -3.74 1.24 -11.37
C ALA A 49 -4.64 2.40 -11.87
N GLY A 50 -5.82 2.54 -11.29
CA GLY A 50 -6.86 3.46 -11.77
C GLY A 50 -7.11 4.69 -10.90
N ALA A 51 -6.55 4.78 -9.70
CA ALA A 51 -6.85 5.82 -8.72
C ALA A 51 -5.57 6.44 -8.15
N ALA A 52 -5.55 7.75 -8.03
CA ALA A 52 -4.41 8.53 -7.54
C ALA A 52 -4.16 8.35 -6.03
N MET A 53 -2.99 8.83 -5.55
CA MET A 53 -2.60 8.73 -4.13
C MET A 53 -3.56 9.47 -3.18
N ASP A 54 -4.29 10.45 -3.67
CA ASP A 54 -5.27 11.27 -2.94
C ASP A 54 -6.72 10.80 -3.13
N SER A 55 -6.92 9.63 -3.76
CA SER A 55 -8.25 9.03 -3.89
C SER A 55 -8.91 8.82 -2.53
N ALA A 56 -10.24 8.81 -2.49
CA ALA A 56 -11.00 8.66 -1.25
C ALA A 56 -10.62 7.38 -0.48
N ALA A 57 -10.40 6.27 -1.19
CA ALA A 57 -9.99 5.00 -0.55
C ALA A 57 -8.59 5.10 0.07
N MET A 58 -7.60 5.63 -0.67
CA MET A 58 -6.24 5.82 -0.15
C MET A 58 -6.21 6.80 1.03
N THR A 59 -7.01 7.87 0.95
CA THR A 59 -7.12 8.85 2.03
C THR A 59 -7.75 8.27 3.28
N ALA A 60 -8.81 7.45 3.15
CA ALA A 60 -9.44 6.79 4.30
C ALA A 60 -8.48 5.84 5.01
N VAL A 61 -7.72 5.03 4.27
CA VAL A 61 -6.70 4.16 4.85
C VAL A 61 -5.58 4.96 5.52
N ALA A 62 -5.04 5.98 4.84
CA ALA A 62 -3.98 6.80 5.40
C ALA A 62 -4.41 7.48 6.70
N LYS A 63 -5.66 7.97 6.76
CA LYS A 63 -6.23 8.56 7.97
C LYS A 63 -6.28 7.58 9.13
N VAL A 64 -6.81 6.38 8.92
CA VAL A 64 -6.92 5.37 9.98
C VAL A 64 -5.55 4.95 10.50
N LEU A 65 -4.58 4.75 9.62
CA LEU A 65 -3.20 4.43 10.03
C LEU A 65 -2.53 5.58 10.77
N ALA A 66 -2.79 6.82 10.36
CA ALA A 66 -2.27 8.01 11.02
C ALA A 66 -2.90 8.22 12.40
N GLU A 67 -4.19 7.96 12.56
CA GLU A 67 -4.89 7.96 13.86
C GLU A 67 -4.33 6.88 14.80
N ALA A 68 -3.79 5.80 14.25
CA ALA A 68 -3.07 4.78 15.00
C ALA A 68 -1.61 5.15 15.35
N GLY A 69 -1.19 6.39 15.08
CA GLY A 69 0.13 6.93 15.43
C GLY A 69 1.24 6.65 14.41
N LEU A 70 0.89 6.19 13.20
CA LEU A 70 1.85 5.95 12.13
C LEU A 70 2.05 7.20 11.25
N ARG A 71 3.25 7.41 10.76
CA ARG A 71 3.49 8.36 9.66
C ARG A 71 3.20 7.64 8.35
N VAL A 72 2.25 8.13 7.57
CA VAL A 72 1.86 7.54 6.30
C VAL A 72 2.27 8.44 5.16
N ALA A 73 3.15 7.94 4.29
CA ALA A 73 3.56 8.61 3.07
C ALA A 73 2.89 7.93 1.87
N ARG A 74 2.24 8.71 1.02
CA ARG A 74 1.64 8.24 -0.23
C ARG A 74 2.32 8.90 -1.40
N PHE A 75 2.64 8.14 -2.45
CA PHE A 75 3.28 8.67 -3.67
C PHE A 75 2.57 8.18 -4.93
N GLU A 76 2.89 8.80 -6.05
CA GLU A 76 2.40 8.41 -7.37
C GLU A 76 3.53 7.94 -8.26
N PHE A 77 3.25 6.87 -9.02
CA PHE A 77 4.07 6.53 -10.18
C PHE A 77 3.93 7.60 -11.27
N ASP A 78 4.97 7.79 -12.07
CA ASP A 78 5.06 8.86 -13.08
C ASP A 78 3.88 8.89 -14.05
N TYR A 79 3.36 7.72 -14.44
CA TYR A 79 2.19 7.68 -15.33
C TYR A 79 0.94 8.29 -14.70
N MET A 80 0.80 8.23 -13.36
CA MET A 80 -0.32 8.83 -12.63
C MET A 80 -0.05 10.30 -12.36
N ALA A 81 1.15 10.65 -11.90
CA ALA A 81 1.55 12.04 -11.67
C ALA A 81 1.39 12.89 -12.94
N SER A 82 1.76 12.34 -14.11
CA SER A 82 1.62 13.03 -15.40
C SER A 82 0.17 13.34 -15.77
N ARG A 83 -0.82 12.59 -15.27
CA ARG A 83 -2.25 12.86 -15.50
C ARG A 83 -2.73 14.15 -14.83
N ARG A 84 -1.99 14.68 -13.86
CA ARG A 84 -2.32 15.95 -13.20
C ARG A 84 -2.00 17.16 -14.07
N THR A 85 -1.07 17.01 -15.01
CA THR A 85 -0.56 18.10 -15.85
C THR A 85 -0.87 17.91 -17.35
N SER A 86 -1.24 16.71 -17.78
CA SER A 86 -1.51 16.39 -19.18
C SER A 86 -2.98 16.01 -19.41
N THR A 87 -3.49 16.29 -20.61
CA THR A 87 -4.86 15.92 -21.02
C THR A 87 -5.00 14.45 -21.44
N GLY A 88 -3.89 13.75 -21.65
CA GLY A 88 -3.87 12.36 -22.12
C GLY A 88 -3.86 11.34 -20.97
N ARG A 89 -4.80 10.39 -20.96
CA ARG A 89 -4.76 9.23 -20.05
C ARG A 89 -3.85 8.15 -20.61
N ARG A 90 -2.62 8.05 -20.14
CA ARG A 90 -1.77 6.90 -20.44
C ARG A 90 -2.27 5.69 -19.64
N PRO A 91 -2.37 4.49 -20.25
CA PRO A 91 -2.66 3.27 -19.50
C PRO A 91 -1.55 3.00 -18.48
N PRO A 92 -1.86 2.30 -17.36
CA PRO A 92 -0.83 1.92 -16.40
C PRO A 92 0.19 0.99 -17.06
N PRO A 93 1.50 1.20 -16.84
CA PRO A 93 2.53 0.26 -17.26
C PRO A 93 2.36 -1.10 -16.57
N ARG A 94 3.05 -2.12 -17.08
CA ARG A 94 3.16 -3.41 -16.38
C ARG A 94 3.87 -3.20 -15.04
N ALA A 95 3.47 -3.95 -14.01
CA ALA A 95 3.99 -3.80 -12.64
C ALA A 95 5.53 -3.96 -12.57
N ASP A 96 6.11 -4.85 -13.39
CA ASP A 96 7.58 -5.05 -13.45
C ASP A 96 8.34 -3.79 -13.87
N LYS A 97 7.72 -2.94 -14.69
CA LYS A 97 8.32 -1.66 -15.15
C LYS A 97 8.28 -0.55 -14.11
N LEU A 98 7.45 -0.70 -13.08
CA LEU A 98 7.29 0.28 -12.01
C LEU A 98 8.21 0.03 -10.80
N LYS A 99 8.95 -1.09 -10.78
CA LYS A 99 9.88 -1.42 -9.68
C LYS A 99 10.93 -0.34 -9.44
N PRO A 100 11.61 0.21 -10.47
CA PRO A 100 12.60 1.27 -10.27
C PRO A 100 12.00 2.53 -9.63
N GLU A 101 10.79 2.94 -10.04
CA GLU A 101 10.10 4.09 -9.47
C GLU A 101 9.75 3.86 -8.00
N TYR A 102 9.35 2.63 -7.64
CA TYR A 102 9.07 2.28 -6.25
C TYR A 102 10.33 2.36 -5.38
N VAL A 103 11.46 1.82 -5.86
CA VAL A 103 12.74 1.90 -5.17
C VAL A 103 13.20 3.35 -5.01
N ALA A 104 13.07 4.17 -6.07
CA ALA A 104 13.37 5.59 -6.02
C ALA A 104 12.51 6.34 -4.98
N ALA A 105 11.23 5.98 -4.84
CA ALA A 105 10.36 6.54 -3.80
C ALA A 105 10.82 6.16 -2.39
N VAL A 106 11.31 4.94 -2.18
CA VAL A 106 11.92 4.52 -0.91
C VAL A 106 13.16 5.35 -0.61
N ASP A 107 14.03 5.58 -1.61
CA ASP A 107 15.24 6.39 -1.47
C ASP A 107 14.93 7.85 -1.14
N ALA A 108 13.93 8.40 -1.81
CA ALA A 108 13.56 9.82 -1.67
C ALA A 108 12.79 10.14 -0.38
N LEU A 109 12.24 9.13 0.33
CA LEU A 109 11.33 9.38 1.46
C LEU A 109 12.06 9.85 2.74
N ASP A 110 13.32 9.55 2.93
CA ASP A 110 14.08 9.86 4.16
C ASP A 110 13.32 9.42 5.44
N ALA A 111 12.97 8.15 5.54
CA ALA A 111 12.32 7.60 6.72
C ALA A 111 13.32 7.49 7.90
N LYS A 112 12.97 8.07 9.06
CA LYS A 112 13.87 8.13 10.23
C LYS A 112 13.83 6.90 11.14
N GLY A 113 12.98 5.95 10.87
CA GLY A 113 12.81 4.72 11.65
C GLY A 113 12.39 3.55 10.76
N PRO A 114 11.85 2.47 11.34
CA PRO A 114 11.37 1.35 10.55
C PRO A 114 10.39 1.79 9.45
N LEU A 115 10.62 1.31 8.23
CA LEU A 115 9.80 1.60 7.07
C LEU A 115 9.02 0.35 6.66
N ILE A 116 7.72 0.47 6.59
CA ILE A 116 6.82 -0.51 5.97
C ILE A 116 6.48 0.00 4.57
N ILE A 117 6.73 -0.79 3.55
CA ILE A 117 6.32 -0.46 2.19
C ILE A 117 5.02 -1.19 1.83
N GLY A 118 4.30 -0.68 0.84
CA GLY A 118 3.07 -1.34 0.41
C GLY A 118 2.26 -0.54 -0.59
N GLY A 119 0.97 -0.85 -0.65
CA GLY A 119 0.05 -0.11 -1.51
C GLY A 119 -1.24 -0.85 -1.80
N LYS A 120 -2.09 -0.16 -2.55
CA LYS A 120 -3.38 -0.67 -3.02
C LYS A 120 -3.21 -1.42 -4.34
N SER A 121 -3.73 -2.65 -4.42
CA SER A 121 -3.81 -3.38 -5.69
C SER A 121 -2.47 -3.45 -6.43
N MET A 122 -2.35 -2.86 -7.61
CA MET A 122 -1.10 -2.80 -8.38
C MET A 122 0.06 -2.21 -7.55
N GLY A 123 -0.17 -1.18 -6.74
CA GLY A 123 0.86 -0.60 -5.87
C GLY A 123 1.41 -1.60 -4.85
N GLY A 124 0.55 -2.39 -4.22
CA GLY A 124 0.95 -3.48 -3.32
C GLY A 124 1.70 -4.59 -4.06
N ARG A 125 1.28 -4.92 -5.28
CA ARG A 125 1.99 -5.90 -6.12
C ARG A 125 3.39 -5.40 -6.51
N VAL A 126 3.55 -4.14 -6.89
CA VAL A 126 4.88 -3.59 -7.20
C VAL A 126 5.77 -3.60 -5.96
N ALA A 127 5.22 -3.19 -4.80
CA ALA A 127 5.92 -3.24 -3.52
C ALA A 127 6.42 -4.66 -3.19
N SER A 128 5.57 -5.69 -3.36
CA SER A 128 5.93 -7.08 -3.09
C SER A 128 7.07 -7.61 -3.98
N MET A 129 7.18 -7.08 -5.21
CA MET A 129 8.23 -7.49 -6.16
C MET A 129 9.62 -6.89 -5.85
N VAL A 130 9.70 -5.91 -4.95
CA VAL A 130 10.98 -5.29 -4.51
C VAL A 130 11.24 -5.52 -3.01
N ALA A 131 10.29 -6.15 -2.31
CA ALA A 131 10.31 -6.27 -0.86
C ALA A 131 11.55 -7.03 -0.35
N ASP A 132 11.85 -8.22 -0.84
CA ASP A 132 12.97 -9.02 -0.34
C ASP A 132 14.32 -8.36 -0.59
N GLN A 133 14.52 -7.72 -1.76
CA GLN A 133 15.73 -6.96 -2.03
C GLN A 133 15.92 -5.82 -1.01
N LEU A 134 14.84 -5.09 -0.71
CA LEU A 134 14.88 -3.96 0.23
C LEU A 134 15.00 -4.43 1.68
N HIS A 135 14.36 -5.56 2.03
CA HIS A 135 14.42 -6.15 3.36
C HIS A 135 15.81 -6.73 3.66
N ALA A 136 16.40 -7.49 2.74
CA ALA A 136 17.75 -8.04 2.87
C ALA A 136 18.80 -6.93 3.05
N SER A 137 18.61 -5.78 2.41
CA SER A 137 19.46 -4.59 2.60
C SER A 137 19.07 -3.72 3.80
N ARG A 138 18.13 -4.17 4.66
CA ARG A 138 17.64 -3.49 5.88
C ARG A 138 17.05 -2.11 5.63
N ARG A 139 16.56 -1.86 4.42
CA ARG A 139 15.91 -0.60 4.05
C ARG A 139 14.44 -0.56 4.42
N ILE A 140 13.83 -1.73 4.62
CA ILE A 140 12.43 -1.87 5.05
C ILE A 140 12.32 -2.92 6.16
N ALA A 141 11.27 -2.83 6.95
CA ALA A 141 10.94 -3.79 8.00
C ALA A 141 9.80 -4.74 7.61
N GLY A 142 9.00 -4.42 6.59
CA GLY A 142 7.89 -5.27 6.19
C GLY A 142 7.09 -4.71 5.01
N LEU A 143 6.08 -5.49 4.59
CA LEU A 143 5.22 -5.25 3.43
C LEU A 143 3.75 -5.22 3.84
N LEU A 144 3.00 -4.19 3.43
CA LEU A 144 1.55 -4.06 3.64
C LEU A 144 0.81 -3.96 2.29
N CYS A 145 0.01 -4.96 1.94
CA CYS A 145 -0.80 -4.95 0.74
C CYS A 145 -2.29 -4.77 1.05
N LEU A 146 -2.97 -3.93 0.28
CA LEU A 146 -4.39 -3.62 0.42
C LEU A 146 -5.12 -4.09 -0.85
N GLY A 147 -5.87 -5.18 -0.77
CA GLY A 147 -6.50 -5.81 -1.94
C GLY A 147 -5.44 -6.27 -2.94
N TYR A 148 -4.70 -7.32 -2.61
CA TYR A 148 -3.67 -7.84 -3.51
C TYR A 148 -4.30 -8.47 -4.76
N PRO A 149 -3.85 -8.14 -5.99
CA PRO A 149 -4.42 -8.69 -7.21
C PRO A 149 -3.73 -10.01 -7.57
N PHE A 150 -4.13 -11.11 -6.92
CA PHE A 150 -3.53 -12.45 -7.10
C PHE A 150 -3.60 -12.94 -8.55
N HIS A 151 -4.63 -12.54 -9.28
CA HIS A 151 -4.83 -12.77 -10.72
C HIS A 151 -5.67 -11.65 -11.34
N PRO A 152 -5.80 -11.52 -12.66
CA PRO A 152 -6.84 -10.68 -13.28
C PRO A 152 -8.23 -11.26 -13.00
N PRO A 153 -9.29 -10.43 -12.85
CA PRO A 153 -10.63 -10.91 -12.47
C PRO A 153 -11.19 -11.99 -13.37
N ASP A 154 -10.96 -11.87 -14.68
CA ASP A 154 -11.50 -12.80 -15.68
C ASP A 154 -10.50 -13.90 -16.10
N LYS A 155 -9.37 -14.02 -15.39
CA LYS A 155 -8.27 -14.96 -15.73
C LYS A 155 -7.63 -15.52 -14.47
N PRO A 156 -8.36 -16.34 -13.70
CA PRO A 156 -7.87 -16.89 -12.43
C PRO A 156 -6.64 -17.80 -12.60
N GLU A 157 -6.43 -18.37 -13.79
CA GLU A 157 -5.26 -19.18 -14.13
C GLU A 157 -3.98 -18.35 -14.29
N GLN A 158 -4.08 -17.03 -14.47
CA GLN A 158 -2.93 -16.14 -14.63
C GLN A 158 -2.43 -15.61 -13.28
N LEU A 159 -1.90 -16.51 -12.47
CA LEU A 159 -1.43 -16.19 -11.13
C LEU A 159 -0.28 -15.18 -11.14
N ARG A 160 -0.30 -14.32 -10.13
CA ARG A 160 0.71 -13.28 -9.85
C ARG A 160 1.42 -13.54 -8.53
N THR A 161 1.57 -14.80 -8.16
CA THR A 161 1.99 -15.27 -6.84
C THR A 161 3.38 -15.88 -6.82
N ALA A 162 4.04 -16.11 -7.96
CA ALA A 162 5.31 -16.85 -8.03
C ALA A 162 6.37 -16.33 -7.03
N HIS A 163 6.55 -14.99 -6.93
CA HIS A 163 7.47 -14.39 -5.98
C HIS A 163 6.94 -14.36 -4.52
N LEU A 164 5.64 -14.57 -4.31
CA LEU A 164 5.05 -14.64 -2.97
C LEU A 164 5.25 -15.99 -2.31
N ALA A 165 5.48 -17.04 -3.10
CA ALA A 165 5.72 -18.39 -2.57
C ALA A 165 7.01 -18.47 -1.75
N GLU A 166 8.00 -17.66 -2.10
CA GLU A 166 9.33 -17.63 -1.48
C GLU A 166 9.62 -16.31 -0.74
N LEU A 167 8.61 -15.45 -0.56
CA LEU A 167 8.78 -14.15 0.09
C LEU A 167 9.33 -14.32 1.50
N GLU A 168 10.48 -13.70 1.79
CA GLU A 168 11.11 -13.70 3.12
C GLU A 168 10.67 -12.49 3.96
N THR A 169 10.34 -11.39 3.32
CA THR A 169 9.89 -10.17 3.98
C THR A 169 8.60 -10.40 4.77
N PRO A 170 8.54 -10.07 6.08
CA PRO A 170 7.28 -10.09 6.83
C PRO A 170 6.21 -9.29 6.10
N ALA A 171 5.07 -9.91 5.83
CA ALA A 171 4.03 -9.29 5.02
C ALA A 171 2.64 -9.44 5.65
N LEU A 172 1.84 -8.37 5.56
CA LEU A 172 0.42 -8.38 5.86
C LEU A 172 -0.37 -8.02 4.60
N ILE A 173 -1.24 -8.92 4.18
CA ILE A 173 -2.20 -8.67 3.10
C ILE A 173 -3.58 -8.48 3.71
N ILE A 174 -4.21 -7.33 3.49
CA ILE A 174 -5.60 -7.08 3.83
C ILE A 174 -6.44 -7.37 2.59
N GLN A 175 -7.31 -8.37 2.64
CA GLN A 175 -8.06 -8.86 1.48
C GLN A 175 -9.55 -8.98 1.76
N GLY A 176 -10.38 -8.61 0.81
CA GLY A 176 -11.82 -8.84 0.89
C GLY A 176 -12.18 -10.29 0.54
N THR A 177 -13.13 -10.90 1.28
CA THR A 177 -13.48 -12.31 1.03
C THR A 177 -14.10 -12.56 -0.35
N ARG A 178 -14.68 -11.53 -0.99
CA ARG A 178 -15.26 -11.59 -2.34
C ARG A 178 -14.51 -10.75 -3.36
N ASP A 179 -13.22 -10.46 -3.12
CA ASP A 179 -12.39 -9.72 -4.06
C ASP A 179 -12.22 -10.54 -5.38
N PRO A 180 -12.66 -10.04 -6.55
CA PRO A 180 -12.57 -10.78 -7.81
C PRO A 180 -11.14 -10.93 -8.32
N PHE A 181 -10.15 -10.34 -7.66
CA PHE A 181 -8.72 -10.55 -7.95
C PHE A 181 -8.09 -11.64 -7.07
N GLY A 182 -8.89 -12.35 -6.31
CA GLY A 182 -8.53 -13.47 -5.44
C GLY A 182 -9.48 -13.54 -4.25
N THR A 183 -10.49 -14.39 -4.34
CA THR A 183 -11.42 -14.70 -3.26
C THR A 183 -10.73 -15.52 -2.18
N ARG A 184 -11.37 -15.65 -1.01
CA ARG A 184 -10.82 -16.44 0.10
C ARG A 184 -10.63 -17.91 -0.30
N GLU A 185 -11.57 -18.48 -1.03
CA GLU A 185 -11.54 -19.85 -1.51
C GLU A 185 -10.36 -20.08 -2.47
N GLU A 186 -10.19 -19.20 -3.45
CA GLU A 186 -9.11 -19.29 -4.42
C GLU A 186 -7.73 -19.18 -3.76
N VAL A 187 -7.55 -18.14 -2.94
CA VAL A 187 -6.26 -17.85 -2.29
C VAL A 187 -5.85 -18.94 -1.30
N SER A 188 -6.82 -19.65 -0.68
CA SER A 188 -6.52 -20.77 0.21
C SER A 188 -5.79 -21.93 -0.48
N SER A 189 -5.87 -22.01 -1.81
CA SER A 189 -5.17 -23.02 -2.62
C SER A 189 -3.80 -22.59 -3.14
N TYR A 190 -3.42 -21.32 -2.97
CA TYR A 190 -2.16 -20.81 -3.51
C TYR A 190 -0.97 -21.14 -2.61
N ALA A 191 0.15 -21.44 -3.23
CA ALA A 191 1.41 -21.56 -2.54
C ALA A 191 1.90 -20.15 -2.14
N LEU A 192 1.73 -19.79 -0.88
CA LEU A 192 2.19 -18.53 -0.30
C LEU A 192 3.21 -18.81 0.81
N SER A 193 4.21 -17.93 0.95
CA SER A 193 5.18 -18.01 2.02
C SER A 193 4.53 -17.89 3.40
N LYS A 194 5.14 -18.53 4.40
CA LYS A 194 4.75 -18.42 5.81
C LYS A 194 5.01 -17.03 6.42
N SER A 195 5.82 -16.20 5.76
CA SER A 195 6.02 -14.79 6.13
C SER A 195 4.82 -13.90 5.83
N ILE A 196 3.82 -14.41 5.09
CA ILE A 196 2.62 -13.69 4.70
C ILE A 196 1.47 -14.01 5.65
N GLU A 197 1.01 -13.01 6.39
CA GLU A 197 -0.27 -13.03 7.11
C GLU A 197 -1.36 -12.44 6.22
N ILE A 198 -2.57 -13.04 6.20
CA ILE A 198 -3.71 -12.49 5.47
C ILE A 198 -4.82 -12.16 6.46
N LEU A 199 -5.23 -10.89 6.49
CA LEU A 199 -6.45 -10.46 7.17
C LEU A 199 -7.61 -10.45 6.16
N TRP A 200 -8.57 -11.30 6.36
CA TRP A 200 -9.79 -11.35 5.57
C TRP A 200 -10.85 -10.40 6.13
N LEU A 201 -11.33 -9.49 5.28
CA LEU A 201 -12.45 -8.63 5.59
C LEU A 201 -13.72 -9.23 4.99
N GLU A 202 -14.64 -9.63 5.85
CA GLU A 202 -15.85 -10.35 5.47
C GLU A 202 -16.73 -9.54 4.52
N ASP A 203 -17.19 -10.16 3.43
CA ASP A 203 -17.95 -9.53 2.35
C ASP A 203 -17.24 -8.33 1.70
N GLY A 204 -15.94 -8.10 1.97
CA GLY A 204 -15.15 -7.05 1.34
C GLY A 204 -14.91 -7.32 -0.14
N ASP A 205 -15.06 -6.29 -0.99
CA ASP A 205 -14.66 -6.32 -2.39
C ASP A 205 -13.18 -5.91 -2.56
N HIS A 206 -12.75 -5.69 -3.82
CA HIS A 206 -11.40 -5.22 -4.13
C HIS A 206 -11.04 -3.90 -3.46
N ASP A 207 -12.01 -3.04 -3.15
CA ASP A 207 -11.82 -1.80 -2.39
C ASP A 207 -12.00 -2.00 -0.88
N LEU A 208 -12.06 -3.25 -0.42
CA LEU A 208 -12.28 -3.64 0.97
C LEU A 208 -13.64 -3.18 1.52
N LYS A 209 -14.62 -2.91 0.64
CA LYS A 209 -15.96 -2.43 1.00
C LYS A 209 -16.93 -3.58 1.13
N PRO A 210 -17.62 -3.73 2.27
CA PRO A 210 -18.68 -4.70 2.43
C PRO A 210 -20.02 -4.17 1.89
N ARG A 211 -20.96 -5.08 1.67
CA ARG A 211 -22.38 -4.79 1.42
C ARG A 211 -23.13 -4.84 2.74
N LYS A 212 -23.31 -3.68 3.37
CA LYS A 212 -23.89 -3.58 4.72
C LYS A 212 -25.23 -4.33 4.89
N SER A 213 -26.07 -4.32 3.87
CA SER A 213 -27.36 -5.04 3.88
C SER A 213 -27.23 -6.57 3.89
N ILE A 214 -26.07 -7.11 3.55
CA ILE A 214 -25.78 -8.55 3.47
C ILE A 214 -24.97 -9.01 4.67
N SER A 215 -23.84 -8.35 4.92
CA SER A 215 -22.88 -8.76 5.95
C SER A 215 -23.09 -8.08 7.31
N GLY A 216 -23.87 -7.01 7.36
CA GLY A 216 -24.02 -6.17 8.55
C GLY A 216 -22.86 -5.19 8.78
N PHE A 217 -21.69 -5.41 8.16
CA PHE A 217 -20.53 -4.52 8.29
C PHE A 217 -20.66 -3.28 7.43
N SER A 218 -20.17 -2.16 7.93
CA SER A 218 -19.97 -0.92 7.17
C SER A 218 -18.51 -0.79 6.70
N ALA A 219 -18.25 0.10 5.74
CA ALA A 219 -16.88 0.44 5.34
C ALA A 219 -16.05 1.01 6.50
N ALA A 220 -16.69 1.71 7.44
CA ALA A 220 -16.03 2.22 8.64
C ALA A 220 -15.58 1.09 9.58
N ASP A 221 -16.39 0.02 9.72
CA ASP A 221 -16.02 -1.14 10.52
C ASP A 221 -14.79 -1.83 9.91
N HIS A 222 -14.75 -2.01 8.60
CA HIS A 222 -13.59 -2.59 7.92
C HIS A 222 -12.33 -1.72 8.07
N LEU A 223 -12.44 -0.41 7.97
CA LEU A 223 -11.32 0.50 8.19
C LEU A 223 -10.80 0.43 9.63
N LYS A 224 -11.70 0.32 10.62
CA LYS A 224 -11.31 0.15 12.02
C LYS A 224 -10.54 -1.16 12.23
N VAL A 225 -11.08 -2.28 11.74
CA VAL A 225 -10.42 -3.59 11.80
C VAL A 225 -9.05 -3.57 11.12
N LEU A 226 -8.95 -2.93 9.95
CA LEU A 226 -7.69 -2.73 9.24
C LEU A 226 -6.67 -1.98 10.10
N GLY A 227 -7.06 -0.84 10.68
CA GLY A 227 -6.16 -0.02 11.50
C GLY A 227 -5.63 -0.77 12.73
N GLU A 228 -6.52 -1.48 13.44
CA GLU A 228 -6.16 -2.30 14.60
C GLU A 228 -5.21 -3.44 14.23
N ALA A 229 -5.50 -4.16 13.13
CA ALA A 229 -4.68 -5.27 12.66
C ALA A 229 -3.29 -4.81 12.20
N VAL A 230 -3.21 -3.72 11.42
CA VAL A 230 -1.92 -3.16 10.97
C VAL A 230 -1.10 -2.71 12.16
N SER A 231 -1.70 -2.02 13.14
CA SER A 231 -0.99 -1.58 14.36
C SER A 231 -0.45 -2.76 15.16
N SER A 232 -1.26 -3.79 15.33
CA SER A 232 -0.85 -5.02 16.04
C SER A 232 0.28 -5.73 15.29
N TRP A 233 0.18 -5.87 13.98
CA TRP A 233 1.19 -6.52 13.13
C TRP A 233 2.51 -5.73 13.15
N ILE A 234 2.47 -4.41 13.01
CA ILE A 234 3.66 -3.55 13.07
C ILE A 234 4.41 -3.72 14.39
N LYS A 235 3.69 -3.75 15.53
CA LYS A 235 4.32 -3.96 16.85
C LYS A 235 5.09 -5.29 16.94
N ARG A 236 4.64 -6.34 16.25
CA ARG A 236 5.35 -7.63 16.20
C ARG A 236 6.52 -7.62 15.23
N THR A 237 6.42 -6.87 14.15
CA THR A 237 7.39 -6.85 13.05
C THR A 237 8.51 -5.83 13.28
N THR A 238 8.24 -4.76 14.04
CA THR A 238 9.19 -3.67 14.34
C THR A 238 9.37 -3.51 15.86
N PRO A 239 9.99 -4.45 16.57
CA PRO A 239 10.15 -4.44 18.01
C PRO A 239 10.97 -3.25 18.56
#